data_cc1b4c164368383e18b0274523e1892b
#
_entry.id   cc1b4c164368383e18b0274523e1892b
#
_cell.length_a   1.000
_cell.length_b   1.000
_cell.length_c   1.000
_cell.angle_alpha   90.00
_cell.angle_beta   90.00
_cell.angle_gamma   90.00
#
_symmetry.space_group_name_H-M   'P 1'
#
loop_
_entity.id
_entity.type
_entity.pdbx_description
1 polymer ?
#
loop_
_entity_poly.entity_id
_entity_poly.type
_entity_poly.pdbx_seq_one_letter_code
_entity_poly.pdbx_strand_id
1 'polypeptide(L)'
;MVPIPSVNSWAELNTYLAGQCRKRRERRLRGHTETIGERFERDRAAMLPLPAAPYEACEKVSTRVSSLSLVRYRTNDYSVPTEYGHRQVLVKGYVHEVVIAHGSQVIARHTRSYQHEAVVFDPLHYLELLEQKTRALDQAAPLVGWQLPDCFLTLRRLLEARLGKPGSREYIQVLRLLETFALEQVTGAVEDALRLGAISFDAVKHLLLCRIERRPPRLDMENWPHLPLARVRTTQAADYMVLLPGSPTGTAHSNAEVTL
;
A
#
# COMPACT_ATOMS: atom_id res chain seq x y z
N MET A 1 -31.08 -35.25 -19.80
CA MET A 1 -29.82 -34.52 -19.66
C MET A 1 -30.11 -33.05 -19.77
N VAL A 2 -29.77 -32.26 -18.79
CA VAL A 2 -29.82 -30.80 -18.92
C VAL A 2 -28.58 -30.42 -19.73
N PRO A 3 -28.67 -29.69 -20.84
CA PRO A 3 -27.48 -29.29 -21.57
C PRO A 3 -26.60 -28.43 -20.65
N ILE A 4 -25.30 -28.70 -20.67
CA ILE A 4 -24.32 -27.89 -19.91
C ILE A 4 -24.35 -26.49 -20.53
N PRO A 5 -24.61 -25.44 -19.74
CA PRO A 5 -24.62 -24.07 -20.25
C PRO A 5 -23.23 -23.67 -20.74
N SER A 6 -23.18 -23.03 -21.90
CA SER A 6 -21.98 -22.39 -22.39
C SER A 6 -21.86 -21.03 -21.66
N VAL A 7 -20.81 -20.85 -20.86
CA VAL A 7 -20.56 -19.63 -20.06
C VAL A 7 -19.11 -19.24 -20.19
N ASN A 8 -18.84 -17.94 -20.18
CA ASN A 8 -17.49 -17.38 -20.33
C ASN A 8 -16.83 -17.05 -18.97
N SER A 9 -17.60 -17.04 -17.89
CA SER A 9 -17.10 -16.71 -16.55
C SER A 9 -17.90 -17.40 -15.44
N TRP A 10 -17.29 -17.54 -14.29
CA TRP A 10 -17.95 -18.03 -13.07
C TRP A 10 -19.10 -17.13 -12.62
N ALA A 11 -19.01 -15.83 -12.84
CA ALA A 11 -20.08 -14.87 -12.53
C ALA A 11 -21.29 -15.11 -13.40
N GLU A 12 -21.10 -15.37 -14.70
CA GLU A 12 -22.16 -15.69 -15.64
C GLU A 12 -22.83 -17.03 -15.28
N LEU A 13 -22.03 -18.06 -14.93
CA LEU A 13 -22.55 -19.33 -14.46
C LEU A 13 -23.42 -19.15 -13.21
N ASN A 14 -22.97 -18.42 -12.23
CA ASN A 14 -23.72 -18.17 -10.99
C ASN A 14 -25.02 -17.42 -11.26
N THR A 15 -25.00 -16.43 -12.16
CA THR A 15 -26.21 -15.70 -12.60
C THR A 15 -27.20 -16.63 -13.27
N TYR A 16 -26.74 -17.49 -14.17
CA TYR A 16 -27.55 -18.51 -14.83
C TYR A 16 -28.18 -19.47 -13.79
N LEU A 17 -27.38 -20.02 -12.89
CA LEU A 17 -27.87 -20.94 -11.84
C LEU A 17 -28.90 -20.28 -10.92
N ALA A 18 -28.65 -19.02 -10.50
CA ALA A 18 -29.61 -18.25 -9.70
C ALA A 18 -30.94 -18.06 -10.46
N GLY A 19 -30.89 -17.81 -11.78
CA GLY A 19 -32.06 -17.72 -12.64
C GLY A 19 -32.82 -19.04 -12.71
N GLN A 20 -32.12 -20.17 -12.87
CA GLN A 20 -32.73 -21.51 -12.87
C GLN A 20 -33.37 -21.85 -11.51
N CYS A 21 -32.75 -21.48 -10.40
CA CYS A 21 -33.32 -21.67 -9.09
C CYS A 21 -34.61 -20.87 -8.90
N ARG A 22 -34.66 -19.61 -9.39
CA ARG A 22 -35.89 -18.80 -9.36
C ARG A 22 -37.00 -19.42 -10.19
N LYS A 23 -36.74 -19.84 -11.42
CA LYS A 23 -37.72 -20.53 -12.27
C LYS A 23 -38.23 -21.83 -11.64
N ARG A 24 -37.37 -22.53 -10.90
CA ARG A 24 -37.76 -23.75 -10.20
C ARG A 24 -38.80 -23.51 -9.11
N ARG A 25 -38.83 -22.33 -8.50
CA ARG A 25 -39.80 -21.97 -7.46
C ARG A 25 -41.27 -21.99 -7.97
N GLU A 26 -41.47 -21.79 -9.27
CA GLU A 26 -42.80 -21.82 -9.90
C GLU A 26 -43.36 -23.25 -10.09
N ARG A 27 -42.49 -24.26 -9.95
CA ARG A 27 -42.89 -25.66 -10.11
C ARG A 27 -43.57 -26.19 -8.86
N ARG A 28 -44.51 -27.14 -9.10
CA ARG A 28 -45.16 -27.92 -8.04
C ARG A 28 -44.46 -29.27 -7.88
N LEU A 29 -44.26 -29.70 -6.67
CA LEU A 29 -43.77 -31.05 -6.36
C LEU A 29 -44.92 -32.05 -6.44
N ARG A 30 -44.59 -33.27 -6.80
CA ARG A 30 -45.60 -34.36 -6.86
C ARG A 30 -46.26 -34.53 -5.48
N GLY A 31 -47.60 -34.57 -5.47
CA GLY A 31 -48.39 -34.70 -4.23
C GLY A 31 -48.63 -33.40 -3.46
N HIS A 32 -48.20 -32.24 -3.99
CA HIS A 32 -48.47 -30.94 -3.39
C HIS A 32 -49.29 -30.03 -4.30
N THR A 33 -50.22 -29.30 -3.71
CA THR A 33 -51.07 -28.31 -4.39
C THR A 33 -50.36 -27.00 -4.63
N GLU A 34 -49.44 -26.65 -3.70
CA GLU A 34 -48.68 -25.40 -3.66
C GLU A 34 -47.41 -25.51 -4.49
N THR A 35 -46.93 -24.35 -4.97
CA THR A 35 -45.63 -24.25 -5.63
C THR A 35 -44.48 -24.31 -4.61
N ILE A 36 -43.25 -24.61 -5.09
CA ILE A 36 -42.07 -24.56 -4.24
C ILE A 36 -41.86 -23.16 -3.63
N GLY A 37 -42.23 -22.11 -4.39
CA GLY A 37 -42.12 -20.72 -3.91
C GLY A 37 -43.06 -20.40 -2.73
N GLU A 38 -44.33 -20.79 -2.84
CA GLU A 38 -45.32 -20.61 -1.76
C GLU A 38 -44.93 -21.33 -0.46
N ARG A 39 -44.42 -22.55 -0.61
CA ARG A 39 -43.88 -23.29 0.55
C ARG A 39 -42.66 -22.63 1.14
N PHE A 40 -41.73 -22.15 0.30
CA PHE A 40 -40.53 -21.46 0.74
C PHE A 40 -40.83 -20.18 1.53
N GLU A 41 -41.87 -19.41 1.15
CA GLU A 41 -42.22 -18.20 1.91
C GLU A 41 -42.70 -18.52 3.33
N ARG A 42 -43.38 -19.66 3.55
CA ARG A 42 -43.70 -20.14 4.91
C ARG A 42 -42.46 -20.54 5.71
N ASP A 43 -41.56 -21.28 5.04
CA ASP A 43 -40.31 -21.69 5.70
C ASP A 43 -39.45 -20.48 6.03
N ARG A 44 -39.43 -19.48 5.14
CA ARG A 44 -38.69 -18.22 5.33
C ARG A 44 -39.17 -17.44 6.55
N ALA A 45 -40.49 -17.44 6.79
CA ALA A 45 -41.06 -16.76 7.97
C ALA A 45 -40.65 -17.43 9.30
N ALA A 46 -40.34 -18.73 9.28
CA ALA A 46 -39.84 -19.49 10.43
C ALA A 46 -38.31 -19.50 10.58
N MET A 47 -37.57 -19.01 9.59
CA MET A 47 -36.12 -18.98 9.63
C MET A 47 -35.62 -17.94 10.65
N LEU A 48 -34.52 -18.27 11.30
CA LEU A 48 -33.81 -17.33 12.17
C LEU A 48 -33.16 -16.21 11.31
N PRO A 49 -33.03 -14.99 11.88
CA PRO A 49 -32.31 -13.94 11.19
C PRO A 49 -30.86 -14.35 10.93
N LEU A 50 -30.30 -13.90 9.80
CA LEU A 50 -28.90 -14.14 9.50
C LEU A 50 -28.00 -13.47 10.54
N PRO A 51 -26.88 -14.09 10.91
CA PRO A 51 -25.89 -13.45 11.78
C PRO A 51 -25.44 -12.09 11.22
N ALA A 52 -25.17 -11.12 12.10
CA ALA A 52 -24.70 -9.78 11.72
C ALA A 52 -23.35 -9.85 10.96
N ALA A 53 -22.49 -10.78 11.34
CA ALA A 53 -21.24 -11.06 10.63
C ALA A 53 -21.43 -12.29 9.72
N PRO A 54 -21.13 -12.20 8.42
CA PRO A 54 -21.22 -13.35 7.51
C PRO A 54 -20.19 -14.41 7.90
N TYR A 55 -20.52 -15.67 7.59
CA TYR A 55 -19.57 -16.78 7.73
C TYR A 55 -18.34 -16.56 6.85
N GLU A 56 -17.16 -16.72 7.44
CA GLU A 56 -15.89 -16.58 6.73
C GLU A 56 -15.63 -17.83 5.87
N ALA A 57 -16.04 -17.79 4.62
CA ALA A 57 -15.92 -18.92 3.67
C ALA A 57 -14.49 -19.02 3.13
N CYS A 58 -13.56 -19.54 3.94
CA CYS A 58 -12.18 -19.80 3.55
C CYS A 58 -11.69 -21.15 4.08
N GLU A 59 -10.70 -21.72 3.40
CA GLU A 59 -9.93 -22.85 3.94
C GLU A 59 -8.88 -22.31 4.90
N LYS A 60 -8.81 -22.87 6.11
CA LYS A 60 -7.87 -22.44 7.16
C LYS A 60 -6.79 -23.51 7.34
N VAL A 61 -5.54 -23.15 7.15
CA VAL A 61 -4.39 -24.05 7.29
C VAL A 61 -3.34 -23.41 8.17
N SER A 62 -2.94 -24.09 9.26
CA SER A 62 -1.80 -23.65 10.09
C SER A 62 -0.50 -24.20 9.51
N THR A 63 0.48 -23.34 9.31
CA THR A 63 1.77 -23.71 8.76
C THR A 63 2.89 -22.84 9.35
N ARG A 64 4.14 -23.20 9.04
CA ARG A 64 5.31 -22.43 9.49
C ARG A 64 5.94 -21.70 8.32
N VAL A 65 6.35 -20.45 8.56
CA VAL A 65 7.12 -19.65 7.60
C VAL A 65 8.51 -20.26 7.41
N SER A 66 8.95 -20.39 6.16
CA SER A 66 10.27 -20.89 5.81
C SER A 66 11.39 -19.87 6.12
N SER A 67 12.67 -20.30 6.03
CA SER A 67 13.83 -19.41 6.13
C SER A 67 13.90 -18.34 5.01
N LEU A 68 13.18 -18.55 3.92
CA LEU A 68 13.07 -17.61 2.81
C LEU A 68 11.87 -16.67 2.94
N SER A 69 11.22 -16.64 4.12
CA SER A 69 10.00 -15.86 4.37
C SER A 69 8.85 -16.21 3.42
N LEU A 70 8.72 -17.49 3.12
CA LEU A 70 7.67 -18.05 2.28
C LEU A 70 6.77 -18.98 3.09
N VAL A 71 5.50 -18.96 2.74
CA VAL A 71 4.45 -19.80 3.33
C VAL A 71 3.84 -20.64 2.23
N ARG A 72 3.90 -21.97 2.39
CA ARG A 72 3.29 -22.88 1.44
C ARG A 72 1.80 -23.04 1.70
N TYR A 73 1.02 -22.78 0.65
CA TYR A 73 -0.40 -23.04 0.62
C TYR A 73 -0.77 -23.78 -0.66
N ARG A 74 -1.30 -24.99 -0.52
CA ARG A 74 -1.49 -25.91 -1.64
C ARG A 74 -0.15 -26.20 -2.33
N THR A 75 -0.03 -25.90 -3.61
CA THR A 75 1.17 -26.13 -4.42
C THR A 75 2.04 -24.88 -4.59
N ASN A 76 1.61 -23.72 -4.07
CA ASN A 76 2.25 -22.43 -4.30
C ASN A 76 2.84 -21.84 -3.02
N ASP A 77 3.85 -21.02 -3.15
CA ASP A 77 4.53 -20.33 -2.06
C ASP A 77 4.19 -18.83 -2.10
N TYR A 78 3.88 -18.26 -0.95
CA TYR A 78 3.47 -16.85 -0.78
C TYR A 78 4.39 -16.15 0.20
N SER A 79 4.87 -14.97 -0.16
CA SER A 79 5.79 -14.23 0.70
C SER A 79 5.10 -13.60 1.91
N VAL A 80 5.86 -13.46 3.00
CA VAL A 80 5.47 -12.71 4.20
C VAL A 80 6.64 -11.82 4.62
N PRO A 81 6.42 -10.77 5.44
CA PRO A 81 7.50 -9.95 5.96
C PRO A 81 8.58 -10.79 6.65
N THR A 82 9.84 -10.42 6.44
CA THR A 82 11.01 -11.23 6.86
C THR A 82 11.09 -11.43 8.38
N GLU A 83 10.50 -10.54 9.17
CA GLU A 83 10.43 -10.65 10.63
C GLU A 83 9.64 -11.85 11.14
N TYR A 84 8.75 -12.42 10.29
CA TYR A 84 7.96 -13.61 10.63
C TYR A 84 8.65 -14.95 10.26
N GLY A 85 9.91 -14.90 9.84
CA GLY A 85 10.68 -16.10 9.54
C GLY A 85 10.60 -17.14 10.67
N HIS A 86 10.35 -18.42 10.32
CA HIS A 86 10.21 -19.56 11.24
C HIS A 86 9.03 -19.48 12.23
N ARG A 87 8.18 -18.46 12.18
CA ARG A 87 6.99 -18.36 13.03
C ARG A 87 5.84 -19.20 12.47
N GLN A 88 4.94 -19.58 13.35
CA GLN A 88 3.71 -20.28 12.98
C GLN A 88 2.66 -19.27 12.57
N VAL A 89 1.99 -19.49 11.44
CA VAL A 89 1.01 -18.60 10.85
C VAL A 89 -0.24 -19.36 10.43
N LEU A 90 -1.36 -18.66 10.36
CA LEU A 90 -2.62 -19.16 9.84
C LEU A 90 -2.83 -18.63 8.41
N VAL A 91 -2.95 -19.55 7.47
CA VAL A 91 -3.30 -19.24 6.09
C VAL A 91 -4.79 -19.38 5.90
N LYS A 92 -5.44 -18.36 5.37
CA LYS A 92 -6.84 -18.33 4.99
C LYS A 92 -6.94 -18.26 3.47
N GLY A 93 -7.28 -19.38 2.84
CA GLY A 93 -7.40 -19.47 1.39
C GLY A 93 -8.81 -19.18 0.94
N TYR A 94 -9.02 -18.03 0.34
CA TYR A 94 -10.26 -17.66 -0.33
C TYR A 94 -10.22 -18.04 -1.82
N VAL A 95 -11.30 -17.76 -2.55
CA VAL A 95 -11.37 -18.05 -4.00
C VAL A 95 -10.35 -17.19 -4.78
N HIS A 96 -10.23 -15.91 -4.47
CA HIS A 96 -9.41 -14.98 -5.23
C HIS A 96 -8.15 -14.49 -4.49
N GLU A 97 -8.08 -14.71 -3.19
CA GLU A 97 -6.94 -14.25 -2.37
C GLU A 97 -6.48 -15.30 -1.37
N VAL A 98 -5.24 -15.16 -0.96
CA VAL A 98 -4.64 -15.87 0.17
C VAL A 98 -4.26 -14.83 1.21
N VAL A 99 -4.82 -14.96 2.41
CA VAL A 99 -4.55 -14.07 3.55
C VAL A 99 -3.75 -14.84 4.58
N ILE A 100 -2.64 -14.27 5.01
CA ILE A 100 -1.76 -14.90 6.01
C ILE A 100 -1.81 -14.05 7.28
N ALA A 101 -2.05 -14.71 8.41
CA ALA A 101 -2.18 -14.06 9.71
C ALA A 101 -1.27 -14.70 10.75
N HIS A 102 -0.74 -13.87 11.64
CA HIS A 102 -0.02 -14.28 12.83
C HIS A 102 -0.82 -13.83 14.07
N GLY A 103 -1.35 -14.79 14.83
CA GLY A 103 -2.33 -14.48 15.87
C GLY A 103 -3.59 -13.84 15.28
N SER A 104 -3.94 -12.64 15.75
CA SER A 104 -5.07 -11.85 15.26
C SER A 104 -4.70 -10.88 14.12
N GLN A 105 -3.41 -10.68 13.86
CA GLN A 105 -2.91 -9.72 12.88
C GLN A 105 -2.76 -10.36 11.51
N VAL A 106 -3.33 -9.71 10.48
CA VAL A 106 -3.05 -10.04 9.08
C VAL A 106 -1.69 -9.45 8.71
N ILE A 107 -0.77 -10.31 8.27
CA ILE A 107 0.61 -9.95 7.94
C ILE A 107 0.88 -9.91 6.44
N ALA A 108 0.08 -10.60 5.63
CA ALA A 108 0.17 -10.55 4.18
C ALA A 108 -1.17 -10.87 3.50
N ARG A 109 -1.37 -10.30 2.31
CA ARG A 109 -2.47 -10.59 1.39
C ARG A 109 -1.93 -10.72 -0.02
N HIS A 110 -2.26 -11.80 -0.70
CA HIS A 110 -1.82 -12.05 -2.07
C HIS A 110 -3.01 -12.47 -2.94
N THR A 111 -2.96 -12.15 -4.21
CA THR A 111 -3.83 -12.76 -5.20
C THR A 111 -3.54 -14.27 -5.25
N ARG A 112 -4.58 -15.09 -5.15
CA ARG A 112 -4.42 -16.54 -5.19
C ARG A 112 -3.98 -17.00 -6.56
N SER A 113 -2.87 -17.75 -6.61
CA SER A 113 -2.43 -18.45 -7.82
C SER A 113 -3.02 -19.85 -7.85
N TYR A 114 -3.52 -20.25 -9.03
CA TYR A 114 -3.95 -21.62 -9.34
C TYR A 114 -2.94 -22.38 -10.20
N GLN A 115 -1.77 -21.79 -10.42
CA GLN A 115 -0.66 -22.47 -11.08
C GLN A 115 -0.01 -23.48 -10.14
N HIS A 116 0.83 -24.36 -10.68
CA HIS A 116 1.64 -25.28 -9.90
C HIS A 116 3.01 -24.68 -9.63
N GLU A 117 3.48 -24.81 -8.38
CA GLU A 117 4.82 -24.40 -7.94
C GLU A 117 5.17 -22.93 -8.21
N ALA A 118 4.14 -22.08 -8.27
CA ALA A 118 4.35 -20.66 -8.40
C ALA A 118 4.80 -20.05 -7.07
N VAL A 119 5.71 -19.09 -7.16
CA VAL A 119 6.10 -18.25 -6.02
C VAL A 119 5.51 -16.86 -6.23
N VAL A 120 4.67 -16.42 -5.29
CA VAL A 120 4.02 -15.11 -5.32
C VAL A 120 4.74 -14.21 -4.32
N PHE A 121 5.53 -13.29 -4.84
CA PHE A 121 6.28 -12.34 -4.03
C PHE A 121 5.53 -11.02 -3.88
N ASP A 122 5.62 -10.44 -2.69
CA ASP A 122 5.45 -9.01 -2.47
C ASP A 122 6.84 -8.43 -2.21
N PRO A 123 7.36 -7.53 -3.07
CA PRO A 123 8.68 -6.93 -2.92
C PRO A 123 8.87 -6.22 -1.58
N LEU A 124 7.82 -5.60 -1.04
CA LEU A 124 7.85 -4.85 0.22
C LEU A 124 8.31 -5.72 1.39
N HIS A 125 7.96 -7.01 1.39
CA HIS A 125 8.33 -7.94 2.46
C HIS A 125 9.84 -8.13 2.65
N TYR A 126 10.65 -7.80 1.64
CA TYR A 126 12.11 -8.05 1.62
C TYR A 126 12.96 -6.78 1.68
N LEU A 127 12.35 -5.59 1.62
CA LEU A 127 13.10 -4.34 1.55
C LEU A 127 13.97 -4.10 2.78
N GLU A 128 13.49 -4.44 3.97
CA GLU A 128 14.29 -4.32 5.20
C GLU A 128 15.56 -5.17 5.15
N LEU A 129 15.44 -6.42 4.67
CA LEU A 129 16.59 -7.30 4.51
C LEU A 129 17.55 -6.79 3.43
N LEU A 130 17.02 -6.26 2.34
CA LEU A 130 17.81 -5.68 1.25
C LEU A 130 18.54 -4.41 1.69
N GLU A 131 17.96 -3.61 2.56
CA GLU A 131 18.64 -2.44 3.14
C GLU A 131 19.90 -2.83 3.93
N GLN A 132 19.84 -3.98 4.61
CA GLN A 132 21.01 -4.54 5.30
C GLN A 132 22.01 -5.19 4.33
N LYS A 133 21.52 -5.76 3.22
CA LYS A 133 22.29 -6.52 2.23
C LYS A 133 22.18 -5.91 0.82
N THR A 134 22.58 -4.66 0.68
CA THR A 134 22.41 -3.87 -0.57
C THR A 134 23.01 -4.52 -1.82
N ARG A 135 24.02 -5.36 -1.68
CA ARG A 135 24.61 -6.11 -2.82
C ARG A 135 23.66 -7.11 -3.46
N ALA A 136 22.62 -7.53 -2.74
CA ALA A 136 21.63 -8.47 -3.27
C ALA A 136 20.54 -7.78 -4.10
N LEU A 137 20.52 -6.45 -4.18
CA LEU A 137 19.46 -5.68 -4.83
C LEU A 137 19.22 -6.09 -6.28
N ASP A 138 20.28 -6.30 -7.05
CA ASP A 138 20.20 -6.63 -8.48
C ASP A 138 19.80 -8.09 -8.75
N GLN A 139 19.96 -8.97 -7.77
CA GLN A 139 19.72 -10.41 -7.89
C GLN A 139 18.52 -10.88 -7.06
N ALA A 140 17.82 -9.95 -6.42
CA ALA A 140 16.71 -10.28 -5.54
C ALA A 140 15.48 -10.74 -6.34
N ALA A 141 15.20 -12.05 -6.32
CA ALA A 141 14.04 -12.64 -6.98
C ALA A 141 12.71 -11.92 -6.65
N PRO A 142 12.46 -11.42 -5.41
CA PRO A 142 11.26 -10.69 -5.11
C PRO A 142 11.07 -9.36 -5.87
N LEU A 143 12.15 -8.79 -6.40
CA LEU A 143 12.10 -7.52 -7.15
C LEU A 143 11.96 -7.74 -8.66
N VAL A 144 12.13 -8.98 -9.13
CA VAL A 144 12.00 -9.32 -10.55
C VAL A 144 10.56 -9.09 -11.00
N GLY A 145 10.38 -8.26 -12.02
CA GLY A 145 9.06 -7.94 -12.56
C GLY A 145 8.25 -6.92 -11.73
N TRP A 146 8.82 -6.33 -10.68
CA TRP A 146 8.18 -5.24 -9.97
C TRP A 146 8.13 -3.99 -10.86
N GLN A 147 6.93 -3.65 -11.30
CA GLN A 147 6.69 -2.51 -12.20
C GLN A 147 6.63 -1.21 -11.38
N LEU A 148 7.73 -0.48 -11.41
CA LEU A 148 7.81 0.86 -10.85
C LEU A 148 7.89 1.88 -12.00
N PRO A 149 7.39 3.11 -11.80
CA PRO A 149 7.57 4.21 -12.75
C PRO A 149 9.05 4.50 -13.03
N ASP A 150 9.37 4.96 -14.25
CA ASP A 150 10.75 5.19 -14.72
C ASP A 150 11.56 6.17 -13.85
N CYS A 151 10.88 7.07 -13.14
CA CYS A 151 11.51 8.00 -12.22
C CYS A 151 12.28 7.30 -11.10
N PHE A 152 11.83 6.11 -10.64
CA PHE A 152 12.56 5.32 -9.64
C PHE A 152 13.88 4.78 -10.18
N LEU A 153 13.90 4.33 -11.44
CA LEU A 153 15.13 3.87 -12.08
C LEU A 153 16.12 5.03 -12.28
N THR A 154 15.61 6.20 -12.66
CA THR A 154 16.42 7.42 -12.81
C THR A 154 17.00 7.85 -11.46
N LEU A 155 16.19 7.87 -10.41
CA LEU A 155 16.63 8.17 -9.05
C LEU A 155 17.72 7.20 -8.59
N ARG A 156 17.54 5.90 -8.80
CA ARG A 156 18.52 4.86 -8.47
C ARG A 156 19.86 5.15 -9.12
N ARG A 157 19.88 5.35 -10.45
CA ARG A 157 21.11 5.62 -11.21
C ARG A 157 21.85 6.85 -10.70
N LEU A 158 21.12 7.91 -10.37
CA LEU A 158 21.71 9.14 -9.85
C LEU A 158 22.28 8.98 -8.44
N LEU A 159 21.57 8.25 -7.56
CA LEU A 159 22.06 7.94 -6.21
C LEU A 159 23.31 7.05 -6.26
N GLU A 160 23.31 6.02 -7.10
CA GLU A 160 24.45 5.12 -7.26
C GLU A 160 25.67 5.83 -7.90
N ALA A 161 25.44 6.71 -8.88
CA ALA A 161 26.52 7.50 -9.51
C ALA A 161 27.13 8.51 -8.53
N ARG A 162 26.31 9.10 -7.65
CA ARG A 162 26.76 10.13 -6.70
C ARG A 162 27.42 9.55 -5.45
N LEU A 163 26.88 8.46 -4.91
CA LEU A 163 27.23 7.94 -3.59
C LEU A 163 27.83 6.53 -3.62
N GLY A 164 27.73 5.83 -4.77
CA GLY A 164 28.15 4.44 -4.86
C GLY A 164 27.27 3.51 -4.01
N LYS A 165 27.91 2.67 -3.17
CA LYS A 165 27.18 1.70 -2.30
C LYS A 165 26.17 2.32 -1.33
N PRO A 166 26.45 3.47 -0.64
CA PRO A 166 25.44 4.19 0.11
C PRO A 166 24.24 4.60 -0.70
N GLY A 167 24.40 4.93 -1.99
CA GLY A 167 23.30 5.30 -2.88
C GLY A 167 22.28 4.18 -3.09
N SER A 168 22.72 2.94 -3.21
CA SER A 168 21.81 1.79 -3.27
C SER A 168 21.00 1.63 -1.97
N ARG A 169 21.59 1.94 -0.82
CA ARG A 169 20.88 1.92 0.47
C ARG A 169 19.83 3.00 0.54
N GLU A 170 20.17 4.24 0.17
CA GLU A 170 19.21 5.34 0.12
C GLU A 170 18.05 5.05 -0.85
N TYR A 171 18.36 4.43 -2.00
CA TYR A 171 17.31 3.99 -2.93
C TYR A 171 16.34 2.99 -2.28
N ILE A 172 16.85 1.99 -1.55
CA ILE A 172 15.99 1.02 -0.84
C ILE A 172 15.17 1.74 0.23
N GLN A 173 15.72 2.73 0.93
CA GLN A 173 14.95 3.53 1.90
C GLN A 173 13.81 4.30 1.23
N VAL A 174 14.02 4.82 0.01
CA VAL A 174 12.93 5.43 -0.78
C VAL A 174 11.88 4.39 -1.14
N LEU A 175 12.27 3.17 -1.55
CA LEU A 175 11.31 2.09 -1.81
C LEU A 175 10.51 1.72 -0.56
N ARG A 176 11.13 1.74 0.62
CA ARG A 176 10.45 1.47 1.89
C ARG A 176 9.37 2.49 2.24
N LEU A 177 9.36 3.67 1.65
CA LEU A 177 8.23 4.59 1.80
C LEU A 177 6.93 3.99 1.28
N LEU A 178 7.00 3.04 0.32
CA LEU A 178 5.85 2.31 -0.20
C LEU A 178 5.22 1.34 0.82
N GLU A 179 5.90 1.03 1.92
CA GLU A 179 5.32 0.29 3.05
C GLU A 179 4.20 1.08 3.75
N THR A 180 4.24 2.41 3.66
CA THR A 180 3.32 3.31 4.39
C THR A 180 2.49 4.19 3.47
N PHE A 181 3.03 4.57 2.31
CA PHE A 181 2.43 5.55 1.41
C PHE A 181 2.06 4.92 0.06
N ALA A 182 1.02 5.44 -0.58
CA ALA A 182 0.59 4.97 -1.90
C ALA A 182 1.65 5.27 -2.97
N LEU A 183 1.73 4.39 -3.99
CA LEU A 183 2.71 4.51 -5.08
C LEU A 183 2.66 5.88 -5.76
N GLU A 184 1.46 6.42 -6.02
CA GLU A 184 1.29 7.73 -6.68
C GLU A 184 1.89 8.87 -5.84
N GLN A 185 1.76 8.80 -4.52
CA GLN A 185 2.30 9.81 -3.60
C GLN A 185 3.83 9.80 -3.61
N VAL A 186 4.42 8.62 -3.50
CA VAL A 186 5.88 8.45 -3.52
C VAL A 186 6.43 8.82 -4.90
N THR A 187 5.77 8.38 -5.98
CA THR A 187 6.15 8.74 -7.37
C THR A 187 6.23 10.24 -7.54
N GLY A 188 5.18 10.96 -7.13
CA GLY A 188 5.18 12.41 -7.26
C GLY A 188 6.27 13.10 -6.42
N ALA A 189 6.62 12.56 -5.25
CA ALA A 189 7.73 13.09 -4.45
C ALA A 189 9.09 12.82 -5.11
N VAL A 190 9.27 11.65 -5.73
CA VAL A 190 10.47 11.30 -6.50
C VAL A 190 10.63 12.21 -7.72
N GLU A 191 9.56 12.46 -8.47
CA GLU A 191 9.57 13.38 -9.61
C GLU A 191 9.93 14.81 -9.21
N ASP A 192 9.39 15.30 -8.09
CA ASP A 192 9.75 16.61 -7.56
C ASP A 192 11.22 16.66 -7.12
N ALA A 193 11.72 15.63 -6.46
CA ALA A 193 13.12 15.55 -6.04
C ALA A 193 14.06 15.57 -7.25
N LEU A 194 13.74 14.83 -8.32
CA LEU A 194 14.49 14.83 -9.57
C LEU A 194 14.47 16.21 -10.24
N ARG A 195 13.31 16.86 -10.32
CA ARG A 195 13.14 18.18 -10.90
C ARG A 195 13.92 19.26 -10.15
N LEU A 196 13.96 19.18 -8.82
CA LEU A 196 14.66 20.11 -7.94
C LEU A 196 16.16 19.81 -7.82
N GLY A 197 16.63 18.66 -8.31
CA GLY A 197 18.00 18.20 -8.14
C GLY A 197 18.34 17.78 -6.71
N ALA A 198 17.34 17.63 -5.83
CA ALA A 198 17.46 17.26 -4.44
C ALA A 198 17.44 15.74 -4.27
N ILE A 199 18.54 15.08 -4.69
CA ILE A 199 18.63 13.63 -4.82
C ILE A 199 19.20 13.04 -3.53
N SER A 200 18.30 12.76 -2.57
CA SER A 200 18.58 12.01 -1.34
C SER A 200 17.30 11.43 -0.77
N PHE A 201 17.41 10.41 0.10
CA PHE A 201 16.26 9.84 0.80
C PHE A 201 15.51 10.91 1.64
N ASP A 202 16.24 11.73 2.39
CA ASP A 202 15.64 12.75 3.24
C ASP A 202 14.87 13.80 2.44
N ALA A 203 15.40 14.20 1.27
CA ALA A 203 14.70 15.13 0.38
C ALA A 203 13.41 14.55 -0.17
N VAL A 204 13.43 13.32 -0.65
CA VAL A 204 12.22 12.61 -1.14
C VAL A 204 11.19 12.48 -0.03
N LYS A 205 11.61 12.04 1.16
CA LYS A 205 10.72 11.92 2.33
C LYS A 205 10.11 13.26 2.73
N HIS A 206 10.92 14.33 2.76
CA HIS A 206 10.43 15.67 3.07
C HIS A 206 9.38 16.14 2.04
N LEU A 207 9.68 16.00 0.75
CA LEU A 207 8.75 16.37 -0.33
C LEU A 207 7.46 15.56 -0.26
N LEU A 208 7.54 14.25 0.06
CA LEU A 208 6.39 13.39 0.27
C LEU A 208 5.51 13.91 1.42
N LEU A 209 6.10 14.22 2.56
CA LEU A 209 5.37 14.75 3.71
C LEU A 209 4.75 16.11 3.41
N CYS A 210 5.46 17.01 2.72
CA CYS A 210 4.91 18.31 2.29
C CYS A 210 3.70 18.18 1.36
N ARG A 211 3.63 17.10 0.57
CA ARG A 211 2.47 16.83 -0.31
C ARG A 211 1.26 16.30 0.47
N ILE A 212 1.51 15.50 1.50
CA ILE A 212 0.48 14.85 2.32
C ILE A 212 -0.06 15.80 3.39
N GLU A 213 0.85 16.49 4.07
CA GLU A 213 0.50 17.52 5.03
C GLU A 213 -0.10 18.71 4.25
N ARG A 214 -1.42 18.75 4.20
CA ARG A 214 -2.08 20.00 3.82
C ARG A 214 -1.52 21.05 4.76
N ARG A 215 -0.84 22.09 4.23
CA ARG A 215 -0.45 23.26 5.03
C ARG A 215 -1.67 23.62 5.88
N PRO A 216 -1.53 23.73 7.20
CA PRO A 216 -2.65 24.17 8.02
C PRO A 216 -3.19 25.46 7.39
N PRO A 217 -4.51 25.66 7.34
CA PRO A 217 -5.06 26.89 6.78
C PRO A 217 -4.34 28.04 7.48
N ARG A 218 -3.86 29.01 6.69
CA ARG A 218 -3.19 30.19 7.26
C ARG A 218 -4.09 30.71 8.35
N LEU A 219 -3.52 30.91 9.54
CA LEU A 219 -4.27 31.44 10.67
C LEU A 219 -4.92 32.75 10.19
N ASP A 220 -6.26 32.78 10.20
CA ASP A 220 -6.97 33.98 9.83
C ASP A 220 -6.80 34.98 11.00
N MET A 221 -5.89 35.93 10.79
CA MET A 221 -5.55 36.91 11.82
C MET A 221 -6.72 37.81 12.19
N GLU A 222 -7.77 37.90 11.37
CA GLU A 222 -8.98 38.67 11.69
C GLU A 222 -9.74 38.07 12.87
N ASN A 223 -9.64 36.74 13.06
CA ASN A 223 -10.22 36.04 14.21
C ASN A 223 -9.40 36.18 15.52
N TRP A 224 -8.22 36.82 15.45
CA TRP A 224 -7.29 36.95 16.57
C TRP A 224 -6.76 38.37 16.72
N PRO A 225 -7.62 39.37 16.95
CA PRO A 225 -7.24 40.79 16.96
C PRO A 225 -6.23 41.18 18.06
N HIS A 226 -6.02 40.30 19.02
CA HIS A 226 -5.07 40.49 20.11
C HIS A 226 -3.64 40.01 19.79
N LEU A 227 -3.44 39.32 18.65
CA LEU A 227 -2.11 38.89 18.22
C LEU A 227 -1.42 40.02 17.45
N PRO A 228 -0.21 40.42 17.82
CA PRO A 228 0.51 41.45 17.10
C PRO A 228 0.88 40.95 15.69
N LEU A 229 0.68 41.80 14.70
CA LEU A 229 1.10 41.56 13.33
C LEU A 229 2.64 41.64 13.25
N ALA A 230 3.33 40.53 13.53
CA ALA A 230 4.77 40.43 13.34
C ALA A 230 5.09 40.35 11.84
N ARG A 231 5.62 41.41 11.26
CA ARG A 231 6.24 41.38 9.94
C ARG A 231 7.70 40.95 10.08
N VAL A 232 7.97 39.67 9.80
CA VAL A 232 9.34 39.20 9.70
C VAL A 232 9.89 39.66 8.35
N ARG A 233 10.91 40.53 8.40
CA ARG A 233 11.64 40.92 7.19
C ARG A 233 12.32 39.69 6.61
N THR A 234 12.04 39.39 5.35
CA THR A 234 12.73 38.33 4.62
C THR A 234 14.18 38.75 4.44
N THR A 235 15.10 38.03 5.05
CA THR A 235 16.54 38.23 4.84
C THR A 235 16.90 37.86 3.40
N GLN A 236 17.64 38.72 2.74
CA GLN A 236 18.18 38.43 1.41
C GLN A 236 19.61 37.90 1.52
N ALA A 237 20.07 37.15 0.51
CA ALA A 237 21.46 36.66 0.49
C ALA A 237 22.48 37.77 0.67
N ALA A 238 22.20 39.00 0.23
CA ALA A 238 23.01 40.19 0.40
C ALA A 238 23.21 40.56 1.87
N ASP A 239 22.24 40.29 2.75
CA ASP A 239 22.33 40.60 4.19
C ASP A 239 23.41 39.75 4.89
N TYR A 240 23.78 38.62 4.31
CA TYR A 240 24.81 37.70 4.82
C TYR A 240 26.19 37.95 4.21
N MET A 241 26.30 38.80 3.19
CA MET A 241 27.61 39.13 2.58
C MET A 241 28.55 39.84 3.56
N VAL A 242 28.00 40.49 4.54
CA VAL A 242 28.77 41.15 5.62
C VAL A 242 29.54 40.16 6.51
N LEU A 243 29.11 38.88 6.53
CA LEU A 243 29.77 37.83 7.31
C LEU A 243 30.96 37.17 6.60
N LEU A 244 31.20 37.52 5.33
CA LEU A 244 32.33 36.97 4.59
C LEU A 244 33.61 37.74 4.99
N PRO A 245 34.71 37.06 5.34
CA PRO A 245 35.98 37.68 5.66
C PRO A 245 36.49 38.46 4.43
N GLY A 246 36.64 39.78 4.55
CA GLY A 246 37.09 40.66 3.47
C GLY A 246 36.03 41.60 2.87
N SER A 247 34.79 41.60 3.39
CA SER A 247 33.78 42.57 2.97
C SER A 247 34.10 43.96 3.59
N PRO A 248 34.00 45.07 2.81
CA PRO A 248 34.18 46.40 3.34
C PRO A 248 33.03 46.72 4.32
N THR A 249 33.40 47.13 5.55
CA THR A 249 32.47 47.56 6.59
C THR A 249 31.69 48.78 6.16
N GLY A 250 30.50 48.53 5.57
CA GLY A 250 29.55 49.60 5.26
C GLY A 250 28.76 49.96 6.52
N THR A 251 28.79 51.22 6.85
CA THR A 251 28.10 51.93 7.95
C THR A 251 26.71 51.41 8.27
N ALA A 252 26.52 51.04 9.50
CA ALA A 252 25.25 50.70 10.13
C ALA A 252 24.31 51.93 10.09
N HIS A 253 23.19 51.83 9.35
CA HIS A 253 22.06 52.72 9.56
C HIS A 253 21.16 52.12 10.65
N SER A 254 21.30 52.67 11.83
CA SER A 254 20.34 52.62 12.92
C SER A 254 19.06 53.35 12.49
N ASN A 255 17.94 52.65 12.39
CA ASN A 255 16.62 53.23 12.59
C ASN A 255 15.76 52.20 13.30
N ALA A 256 15.75 52.33 14.61
CA ALA A 256 14.71 51.80 15.46
C ALA A 256 13.58 52.83 15.47
N GLU A 257 12.47 52.55 14.81
CA GLU A 257 11.20 53.15 15.15
C GLU A 257 10.30 52.08 15.73
N VAL A 258 10.28 52.08 17.07
CA VAL A 258 9.24 51.47 17.88
C VAL A 258 8.12 52.51 17.96
N THR A 259 7.01 52.21 17.34
CA THR A 259 5.74 52.92 17.62
C THR A 259 4.80 51.92 18.29
N LEU A 260 4.38 52.28 19.47
CA LEU A 260 3.39 51.61 20.34
C LEU A 260 2.02 51.47 19.69
#